data_6c104edac7e4f8c0c3bd4c857104b88c
#
_entry.id   6c104edac7e4f8c0c3bd4c857104b88c
#
_cell.length_a   1.000
_cell.length_b   1.000
_cell.length_c   1.000
_cell.angle_alpha   90.00
_cell.angle_beta   90.00
_cell.angle_gamma   90.00
#
_symmetry.space_group_name_H-M   'P 1'
#
loop_
_entity.id
_entity.type
_entity.pdbx_description
1 polymer ?
#
loop_
_entity_poly.entity_id
_entity_poly.type
_entity_poly.pdbx_seq_one_letter_code
_entity_poly.pdbx_strand_id
1 'polypeptide(L)'
;LFGLKAGQYPKSNRPLTLFEEGLNMVQIRQLCTLLYEQEKGSVVMVCSGNEAQGEYQYALGSSLMDMRALSKAMNGKLYGRGGGSSLMAQGTFRASRQSVMDVFQEETKS
;
A
#
# COMPACT_ATOMS: atom_id res chain seq x y z
N LEU A 1 -0.21 17.79 7.88
CA LEU A 1 -0.11 17.69 6.43
C LEU A 1 -0.73 16.39 5.91
N PHE A 2 -0.30 15.26 6.44
CA PHE A 2 -0.86 13.96 6.04
C PHE A 2 -2.32 13.81 6.48
N GLY A 3 -2.69 14.39 7.60
CA GLY A 3 -4.08 14.41 8.05
C GLY A 3 -5.00 15.11 7.06
N LEU A 4 -4.56 16.21 6.47
CA LEU A 4 -5.32 16.92 5.44
C LEU A 4 -5.40 16.09 4.17
N LYS A 5 -4.30 15.42 3.79
CA LYS A 5 -4.28 14.56 2.60
C LYS A 5 -5.23 13.38 2.76
N ALA A 6 -5.21 12.72 3.91
CA ALA A 6 -6.14 11.62 4.19
C ALA A 6 -7.59 12.11 4.14
N GLY A 7 -7.87 13.32 4.64
CA GLY A 7 -9.20 13.90 4.62
C GLY A 7 -9.75 14.20 3.24
N GLN A 8 -8.89 14.25 2.20
CA GLN A 8 -9.34 14.47 0.83
C GLN A 8 -10.02 13.23 0.23
N TYR A 9 -9.86 12.07 0.83
CA TYR A 9 -10.43 10.83 0.34
C TYR A 9 -11.76 10.54 1.05
N PRO A 10 -12.80 10.15 0.32
CA PRO A 10 -14.05 9.75 0.95
C PRO A 10 -13.89 8.40 1.65
N LYS A 11 -14.71 8.15 2.65
CA LYS A 11 -14.77 6.82 3.25
C LYS A 11 -15.21 5.81 2.21
N SER A 12 -14.59 4.62 2.21
CA SER A 12 -14.85 3.61 1.22
C SER A 12 -14.62 2.22 1.81
N ASN A 13 -15.36 1.23 1.33
CA ASN A 13 -15.15 -0.17 1.67
C ASN A 13 -14.44 -0.94 0.55
N ARG A 14 -13.81 -0.23 -0.37
CA ARG A 14 -13.04 -0.80 -1.48
C ARG A 14 -11.54 -0.64 -1.24
N PRO A 15 -10.71 -1.48 -1.87
CA PRO A 15 -9.26 -1.29 -1.79
C PRO A 15 -8.85 0.07 -2.35
N LEU A 16 -7.91 0.72 -1.68
CA LEU A 16 -7.39 2.03 -2.06
C LEU A 16 -5.91 1.92 -2.38
N THR A 17 -5.52 2.41 -3.55
CA THR A 17 -4.13 2.48 -3.98
C THR A 17 -3.70 3.92 -4.12
N LEU A 18 -2.55 4.26 -3.57
CA LEU A 18 -2.00 5.61 -3.65
C LEU A 18 -0.52 5.56 -4.01
N PHE A 19 -0.14 6.32 -5.04
CA PHE A 19 1.26 6.48 -5.43
C PHE A 19 1.65 7.93 -5.21
N GLU A 20 2.59 8.15 -4.28
CA GLU A 20 3.11 9.49 -3.96
C GLU A 20 4.60 9.50 -4.14
N GLU A 21 5.14 10.52 -4.81
CA GLU A 21 6.57 10.67 -4.99
C GLU A 21 7.20 11.33 -3.77
N GLY A 22 8.48 11.00 -3.52
CA GLY A 22 9.29 11.70 -2.55
C GLY A 22 9.02 11.38 -1.09
N LEU A 23 8.27 10.32 -0.78
CA LEU A 23 8.03 9.91 0.59
C LEU A 23 9.06 8.87 1.04
N ASN A 24 9.53 8.98 2.28
CA ASN A 24 10.32 7.92 2.90
C ASN A 24 9.41 6.88 3.55
N MET A 25 9.99 5.79 4.06
CA MET A 25 9.21 4.69 4.63
C MET A 25 8.36 5.15 5.83
N VAL A 26 8.87 6.04 6.67
CA VAL A 26 8.12 6.55 7.82
C VAL A 26 6.87 7.30 7.35
N GLN A 27 7.02 8.14 6.34
CA GLN A 27 5.92 8.93 5.79
C GLN A 27 4.89 8.05 5.09
N ILE A 28 5.33 7.04 4.34
CA ILE A 28 4.45 6.07 3.69
C ILE A 28 3.60 5.35 4.73
N ARG A 29 4.20 4.90 5.81
CA ARG A 29 3.50 4.21 6.90
C ARG A 29 2.51 5.12 7.59
N GLN A 30 2.89 6.37 7.86
CA GLN A 30 2.01 7.33 8.50
C GLN A 30 0.76 7.59 7.65
N LEU A 31 0.94 7.81 6.35
CA LEU A 31 -0.17 8.05 5.45
C LEU A 31 -1.06 6.82 5.34
N CYS A 32 -0.49 5.64 5.21
CA CYS A 32 -1.23 4.39 5.15
C CYS A 32 -2.07 4.18 6.42
N THR A 33 -1.47 4.41 7.60
CA THR A 33 -2.16 4.29 8.88
C THR A 33 -3.36 5.24 8.95
N LEU A 34 -3.16 6.50 8.58
CA LEU A 34 -4.26 7.47 8.59
C LEU A 34 -5.40 7.04 7.68
N LEU A 35 -5.06 6.56 6.49
CA LEU A 35 -6.07 6.18 5.51
C LEU A 35 -6.92 5.00 5.97
N TYR A 36 -6.29 3.94 6.49
CA TYR A 36 -7.09 2.79 6.91
C TYR A 36 -7.81 3.03 8.25
N GLU A 37 -7.23 3.81 9.17
CA GLU A 37 -7.90 4.16 10.42
C GLU A 37 -9.12 5.04 10.21
N GLN A 38 -9.09 5.88 9.17
CA GLN A 38 -10.21 6.73 8.81
C GLN A 38 -11.18 6.05 7.84
N GLU A 39 -11.01 4.77 7.60
CA GLU A 39 -11.89 3.96 6.74
C GLU A 39 -11.96 4.48 5.30
N LYS A 40 -10.84 5.00 4.77
CA LYS A 40 -10.77 5.48 3.38
C LYS A 40 -10.64 4.33 2.39
N GLY A 41 -10.40 3.12 2.86
CA GLY A 41 -10.38 1.91 2.04
C GLY A 41 -10.43 0.67 2.91
N SER A 42 -10.92 -0.44 2.34
CA SER A 42 -10.95 -1.74 3.04
C SER A 42 -9.53 -2.29 3.22
N VAL A 43 -8.69 -2.08 2.22
CA VAL A 43 -7.25 -2.35 2.23
C VAL A 43 -6.59 -1.13 1.61
N VAL A 44 -5.57 -0.60 2.26
CA VAL A 44 -4.87 0.58 1.77
C VAL A 44 -3.45 0.22 1.39
N MET A 45 -3.04 0.59 0.18
CA MET A 45 -1.65 0.48 -0.26
C MET A 45 -1.12 1.88 -0.62
N VAL A 46 -0.06 2.29 0.04
CA VAL A 46 0.64 3.54 -0.26
C VAL A 46 2.02 3.18 -0.78
N CYS A 47 2.37 3.68 -1.95
CA CYS A 47 3.65 3.44 -2.60
C CYS A 47 4.36 4.75 -2.87
N SER A 48 5.68 4.73 -2.76
CA SER A 48 6.52 5.85 -3.19
C SER A 48 7.76 5.30 -3.88
N GLY A 49 8.12 5.86 -5.01
CA GLY A 49 9.28 5.40 -5.75
C GLY A 49 9.38 6.09 -7.09
N ASN A 50 10.08 5.42 -8.02
CA ASN A 50 10.40 5.99 -9.31
C ASN A 50 10.15 4.95 -10.40
N GLU A 51 9.26 5.27 -11.33
CA GLU A 51 8.92 4.41 -12.47
C GLU A 51 10.14 4.11 -13.33
N ALA A 52 11.04 5.07 -13.50
CA ALA A 52 12.25 4.89 -14.28
C ALA A 52 13.18 3.85 -13.68
N GLN A 53 13.18 3.70 -12.35
CA GLN A 53 13.97 2.69 -11.66
C GLN A 53 13.23 1.38 -11.48
N GLY A 54 11.92 1.37 -11.72
CA GLY A 54 11.09 0.18 -11.54
C GLY A 54 11.07 -0.31 -10.10
N GLU A 55 11.15 0.58 -9.13
CA GLU A 55 11.20 0.23 -7.72
C GLU A 55 10.30 1.14 -6.89
N TYR A 56 9.49 0.55 -6.01
CA TYR A 56 8.58 1.27 -5.13
C TYR A 56 8.68 0.75 -3.72
N GLN A 57 8.83 1.66 -2.75
CA GLN A 57 8.61 1.35 -1.35
C GLN A 57 7.10 1.35 -1.11
N TYR A 58 6.62 0.45 -0.24
CA TYR A 58 5.18 0.32 -0.02
C TYR A 58 4.86 0.14 1.45
N ALA A 59 3.63 0.51 1.82
CA ALA A 59 3.00 0.10 3.07
C ALA A 59 1.59 -0.37 2.75
N LEU A 60 1.18 -1.43 3.43
CA LEU A 60 -0.16 -2.01 3.33
C LEU A 60 -0.82 -1.92 4.70
N GLY A 61 -2.07 -1.52 4.75
CA GLY A 61 -2.82 -1.43 5.99
C GLY A 61 -4.26 -1.88 5.82
N SER A 62 -4.76 -2.64 6.78
CA SER A 62 -6.15 -3.09 6.82
C SER A 62 -6.49 -3.69 8.17
N SER A 63 -7.74 -3.52 8.61
CA SER A 63 -8.30 -4.25 9.74
C SER A 63 -9.16 -5.43 9.29
N LEU A 64 -9.32 -5.63 7.98
CA LEU A 64 -10.22 -6.63 7.40
C LEU A 64 -9.50 -7.82 6.78
N MET A 65 -8.26 -7.63 6.34
CA MET A 65 -7.44 -8.68 5.72
C MET A 65 -6.10 -8.80 6.44
N ASP A 66 -5.48 -9.97 6.31
CA ASP A 66 -4.14 -10.20 6.86
C ASP A 66 -3.09 -9.58 5.94
N MET A 67 -2.49 -8.49 6.39
CA MET A 67 -1.49 -7.77 5.59
C MET A 67 -0.18 -8.54 5.43
N ARG A 68 0.13 -9.43 6.39
CA ARG A 68 1.32 -10.30 6.25
C ARG A 68 1.15 -11.24 5.07
N ALA A 69 -0.01 -11.85 4.94
CA ALA A 69 -0.30 -12.75 3.82
C ALA A 69 -0.35 -12.01 2.50
N LEU A 70 -0.97 -10.82 2.47
CA LEU A 70 -1.03 -9.99 1.27
C LEU A 70 0.37 -9.56 0.82
N SER A 71 1.19 -9.10 1.76
CA SER A 71 2.58 -8.69 1.47
C SER A 71 3.37 -9.85 0.87
N LYS A 72 3.25 -11.04 1.45
CA LYS A 72 3.95 -12.24 0.96
C LYS A 72 3.52 -12.57 -0.46
N ALA A 73 2.22 -12.55 -0.74
CA ALA A 73 1.70 -12.86 -2.07
C ALA A 73 2.18 -11.84 -3.11
N MET A 74 2.11 -10.56 -2.78
CA MET A 74 2.54 -9.49 -3.68
C MET A 74 4.05 -9.52 -3.93
N ASN A 75 4.84 -9.74 -2.86
CA ASN A 75 6.30 -9.83 -3.01
C ASN A 75 6.71 -10.97 -3.94
N GLY A 76 6.02 -12.10 -3.88
CA GLY A 76 6.29 -13.23 -4.76
C GLY A 76 6.03 -12.92 -6.23
N LYS A 77 5.07 -12.06 -6.53
CA LYS A 77 4.71 -11.70 -7.91
C LYS A 77 5.46 -10.47 -8.42
N LEU A 78 5.94 -9.62 -7.52
CA LEU A 78 6.54 -8.33 -7.87
C LEU A 78 8.03 -8.25 -7.53
N TYR A 79 8.65 -9.39 -7.28
CA TYR A 79 10.08 -9.46 -6.93
C TYR A 79 10.42 -8.56 -5.76
N GLY A 80 9.52 -8.50 -4.79
CA GLY A 80 9.62 -7.59 -3.66
C GLY A 80 10.17 -8.25 -2.41
N ARG A 81 10.41 -7.43 -1.40
CA ARG A 81 10.86 -7.86 -0.08
C ARG A 81 10.15 -7.03 0.97
N GLY A 82 9.83 -7.66 2.07
CA GLY A 82 9.21 -6.97 3.18
C GLY A 82 8.39 -7.92 4.02
N GLY A 83 7.62 -7.36 4.92
CA GLY A 83 6.75 -8.10 5.81
C GLY A 83 6.18 -7.20 6.88
N GLY A 84 5.54 -7.78 7.87
CA GLY A 84 4.95 -7.01 8.95
C GLY A 84 3.99 -7.86 9.77
N SER A 85 2.93 -7.22 10.25
CA SER A 85 1.87 -7.85 11.03
C SER A 85 0.61 -8.04 10.20
N SER A 86 -0.42 -8.60 10.84
CA SER A 86 -1.72 -8.75 10.19
C SER A 86 -2.40 -7.41 9.88
N LEU A 87 -2.08 -6.35 10.64
CA LEU A 87 -2.67 -5.03 10.44
C LEU A 87 -1.89 -4.17 9.45
N MET A 88 -0.57 -4.33 9.39
CA MET A 88 0.26 -3.50 8.54
C MET A 88 1.53 -4.24 8.11
N ALA A 89 1.85 -4.13 6.84
CA ALA A 89 3.09 -4.65 6.26
C ALA A 89 3.77 -3.56 5.44
N GLN A 90 5.06 -3.69 5.22
CA GLN A 90 5.86 -2.72 4.49
C GLN A 90 7.01 -3.40 3.78
N GLY A 91 7.55 -2.75 2.77
CA GLY A 91 8.68 -3.29 2.03
C GLY A 91 8.93 -2.54 0.74
N THR A 92 9.51 -3.26 -0.24
CA THR A 92 9.87 -2.70 -1.54
C THR A 92 9.46 -3.67 -2.63
N PHE A 93 8.83 -3.16 -3.69
CA PHE A 93 8.54 -3.92 -4.91
C PHE A 93 9.53 -3.53 -6.01
N ARG A 94 9.91 -4.50 -6.83
CA ARG A 94 10.75 -4.27 -8.03
C ARG A 94 9.93 -4.57 -9.27
N ALA A 95 9.03 -3.64 -9.60
CA ALA A 95 8.11 -3.79 -10.72
C ALA A 95 7.59 -2.42 -11.15
N SER A 96 6.93 -2.36 -12.29
CA SER A 96 6.30 -1.13 -12.75
C SER A 96 5.07 -0.80 -11.90
N ARG A 97 4.69 0.47 -11.92
CA ARG A 97 3.48 0.93 -11.25
C ARG A 97 2.25 0.13 -11.69
N GLN A 98 2.12 -0.12 -12.98
CA GLN A 98 0.98 -0.88 -13.51
C GLN A 98 0.96 -2.30 -12.97
N SER A 99 2.11 -2.97 -12.91
CA SER A 99 2.21 -4.33 -12.37
C SER A 99 1.84 -4.36 -10.90
N VAL A 100 2.29 -3.36 -10.12
CA VAL A 100 1.96 -3.25 -8.70
C VAL A 100 0.45 -3.10 -8.52
N MET A 101 -0.17 -2.22 -9.30
CA MET A 101 -1.62 -2.01 -9.23
C MET A 101 -2.39 -3.26 -9.61
N ASP A 102 -2.00 -3.94 -10.68
CA ASP A 102 -2.68 -5.14 -11.17
C ASP A 102 -2.64 -6.26 -10.13
N VAL A 103 -1.47 -6.51 -9.55
CA VAL A 103 -1.31 -7.55 -8.52
C VAL A 103 -2.09 -7.19 -7.26
N PHE A 104 -2.06 -5.93 -6.84
CA PHE A 104 -2.82 -5.48 -5.68
C PHE A 104 -4.33 -5.70 -5.89
N GLN A 105 -4.85 -5.32 -7.05
CA GLN A 105 -6.25 -5.53 -7.38
C GLN A 105 -6.62 -7.00 -7.39
N GLU A 106 -5.78 -7.85 -7.98
CA GLU A 106 -6.00 -9.29 -8.04
C GLU A 106 -6.01 -9.91 -6.64
N GLU A 107 -5.05 -9.54 -5.79
CA GLU A 107 -4.91 -10.13 -4.47
C GLU A 107 -5.94 -9.61 -3.46
N THR A 108 -6.54 -8.46 -3.70
CA THR A 108 -7.57 -7.89 -2.83
C THR A 108 -8.98 -8.12 -3.37
N LYS A 109 -9.12 -8.79 -4.47
CA LYS A 109 -10.40 -9.12 -5.08
C LYS A 109 -11.15 -10.11 -4.20
N SER A 110 -12.37 -9.78 -3.85
CA SER A 110 -13.21 -10.66 -3.04
C SER A 110 -14.08 -11.57 -3.89
#